data_1ae837d53906b6fa5f1ca1981904e2cb
#
_entry.id   1ae837d53906b6fa5f1ca1981904e2cb
#
_cell.length_a   1.000
_cell.length_b   1.000
_cell.length_c   1.000
_cell.angle_alpha   90.00
_cell.angle_beta   90.00
_cell.angle_gamma   90.00
#
_symmetry.space_group_name_H-M   'P 1'
#
loop_
_entity.id
_entity.type
_entity.pdbx_description
1 polymer ?
#
loop_
_entity_poly.entity_id
_entity_poly.type
_entity_poly.pdbx_seq_one_letter_code
_entity_poly.pdbx_strand_id
1 'polypeptide(L)'
;MKFNILLLLLLAVFFGSVSNAQEAGTAGVSGVKKEPLRIYENRGGDFELIGPDGKEISSASFRGKVILIYFGYTYCPDVCPMSLSHLKVGMLELEEQAKEVQVLFVSIDPERDTPEKLKEYVPYFHPDFIGLTGSVNDVAEVAKQYGSHYFKQYVESVEGYFMAHTDAVFLVDQEGRYRGRYKTEWDMEKLVSDIQWLLNSGA
;
A
#
# COMPACT_ATOMS: atom_id res chain seq x y z
N MET A 1 53.58 -66.40 11.00
CA MET A 1 52.62 -67.47 11.27
C MET A 1 51.30 -67.03 10.75
N LYS A 2 50.90 -67.51 9.56
CA LYS A 2 49.81 -68.44 9.32
C LYS A 2 48.47 -67.84 9.80
N PHE A 3 47.41 -67.57 9.05
CA PHE A 3 46.76 -68.38 8.01
C PHE A 3 45.84 -67.52 7.13
N ASN A 4 45.87 -67.82 5.83
CA ASN A 4 44.83 -67.63 4.83
C ASN A 4 43.48 -68.17 5.29
N ILE A 5 42.36 -67.53 4.93
CA ILE A 5 41.23 -68.25 4.37
C ILE A 5 40.48 -67.30 3.41
N LEU A 6 40.48 -67.73 2.19
CA LEU A 6 39.70 -67.31 1.04
C LEU A 6 38.27 -67.78 1.20
N LEU A 7 37.28 -66.90 1.02
CA LEU A 7 35.92 -67.34 0.72
C LEU A 7 35.29 -66.40 -0.31
N LEU A 8 35.28 -66.90 -1.53
CA LEU A 8 34.45 -66.48 -2.62
C LEU A 8 33.00 -66.82 -2.33
N LEU A 9 32.06 -65.91 -2.50
CA LEU A 9 30.68 -66.27 -2.86
C LEU A 9 29.93 -65.10 -3.54
N LEU A 10 29.72 -65.33 -4.80
CA LEU A 10 28.53 -65.04 -5.65
C LEU A 10 27.91 -63.63 -5.68
N LEU A 11 28.19 -62.98 -6.79
CA LEU A 11 27.37 -61.97 -7.43
C LEU A 11 25.95 -62.51 -7.68
N ALA A 12 24.96 -61.91 -7.06
CA ALA A 12 23.59 -61.95 -7.55
C ALA A 12 23.26 -60.54 -8.15
N VAL A 13 23.31 -60.48 -9.49
CA VAL A 13 22.86 -59.33 -10.26
C VAL A 13 21.33 -59.30 -10.19
N PHE A 14 20.79 -58.43 -9.38
CA PHE A 14 19.37 -58.10 -9.43
C PHE A 14 19.19 -56.93 -10.38
N PHE A 15 18.80 -57.20 -11.62
CA PHE A 15 18.20 -56.26 -12.53
C PHE A 15 16.81 -55.95 -11.98
N GLY A 16 16.71 -54.92 -11.15
CA GLY A 16 15.45 -54.33 -10.72
C GLY A 16 15.04 -53.28 -11.76
N SER A 17 13.92 -53.53 -12.39
CA SER A 17 13.25 -52.64 -13.35
C SER A 17 13.13 -51.22 -12.83
N VAL A 18 13.69 -50.26 -13.52
CA VAL A 18 13.46 -48.83 -13.34
C VAL A 18 12.02 -48.57 -13.78
N SER A 19 11.12 -48.50 -12.83
CA SER A 19 9.77 -48.03 -13.06
C SER A 19 9.85 -46.54 -13.41
N ASN A 20 9.38 -46.14 -14.58
CA ASN A 20 9.11 -44.79 -14.97
C ASN A 20 8.33 -44.08 -13.89
N ALA A 21 8.98 -43.18 -13.14
CA ALA A 21 8.30 -42.17 -12.35
C ALA A 21 7.64 -41.22 -13.36
N GLN A 22 6.35 -41.36 -13.45
CA GLN A 22 5.45 -40.49 -14.18
C GLN A 22 5.67 -39.06 -13.66
N GLU A 23 6.07 -38.16 -14.55
CA GLU A 23 6.10 -36.73 -14.30
C GLU A 23 4.72 -36.33 -13.78
N ALA A 24 4.68 -36.00 -12.50
CA ALA A 24 3.53 -35.32 -11.92
C ALA A 24 3.44 -33.97 -12.64
N GLY A 25 2.51 -33.90 -13.57
CA GLY A 25 2.19 -32.67 -14.27
C GLY A 25 1.99 -31.58 -13.23
N THR A 26 2.74 -30.50 -13.37
CA THR A 26 2.45 -29.24 -12.75
C THR A 26 1.04 -28.86 -13.19
N ALA A 27 0.05 -29.15 -12.35
CA ALA A 27 -1.28 -28.59 -12.50
C ALA A 27 -1.08 -27.08 -12.43
N GLY A 28 -1.10 -26.45 -13.60
CA GLY A 28 -1.13 -25.01 -13.70
C GLY A 28 -2.27 -24.54 -12.85
N VAL A 29 -1.96 -23.70 -11.84
CA VAL A 29 -2.96 -22.98 -11.07
C VAL A 29 -3.75 -22.19 -12.11
N SER A 30 -4.90 -22.71 -12.49
CA SER A 30 -5.87 -22.03 -13.37
C SER A 30 -6.11 -20.67 -12.75
N GLY A 31 -5.71 -19.61 -13.47
CA GLY A 31 -5.78 -18.24 -12.98
C GLY A 31 -7.21 -17.96 -12.53
N VAL A 32 -7.39 -17.85 -11.25
CA VAL A 32 -8.63 -17.32 -10.66
C VAL A 32 -8.76 -15.92 -11.25
N LYS A 33 -9.71 -15.72 -12.17
CA LYS A 33 -10.02 -14.38 -12.67
C LYS A 33 -10.42 -13.55 -11.46
N LYS A 34 -9.59 -12.58 -11.09
CA LYS A 34 -9.91 -11.64 -10.04
C LYS A 34 -11.14 -10.85 -10.48
N GLU A 35 -12.17 -10.85 -9.65
CA GLU A 35 -13.35 -10.03 -9.90
C GLU A 35 -12.97 -8.54 -9.97
N PRO A 36 -13.64 -7.77 -10.86
CA PRO A 36 -13.39 -6.34 -10.97
C PRO A 36 -13.56 -5.64 -9.62
N LEU A 37 -12.62 -4.74 -9.28
CA LEU A 37 -12.76 -3.94 -8.08
C LEU A 37 -13.99 -3.05 -8.17
N ARG A 38 -14.76 -3.00 -7.08
CA ARG A 38 -15.97 -2.19 -7.00
C ARG A 38 -15.65 -0.70 -7.20
N ILE A 39 -16.53 0.01 -7.92
CA ILE A 39 -16.56 1.47 -7.97
C ILE A 39 -17.62 1.94 -6.96
N TYR A 40 -17.27 2.94 -6.16
CA TYR A 40 -18.18 3.54 -5.18
C TYR A 40 -18.60 4.93 -5.66
N GLU A 41 -19.68 5.02 -6.40
CA GLU A 41 -20.19 6.23 -7.04
C GLU A 41 -20.52 7.38 -6.06
N ASN A 42 -20.79 7.07 -4.81
CA ASN A 42 -21.16 8.05 -3.79
C ASN A 42 -20.01 8.48 -2.88
N ARG A 43 -18.77 8.16 -3.24
CA ARG A 43 -17.55 8.48 -2.48
C ARG A 43 -16.41 8.83 -3.41
N GLY A 44 -15.43 9.55 -2.87
CA GLY A 44 -14.30 10.01 -3.65
C GLY A 44 -14.66 11.21 -4.53
N GLY A 45 -13.88 11.46 -5.53
CA GLY A 45 -13.96 12.59 -6.45
C GLY A 45 -12.73 13.50 -6.35
N ASP A 46 -12.64 14.48 -7.23
CA ASP A 46 -11.53 15.40 -7.25
C ASP A 46 -11.56 16.39 -6.10
N PHE A 47 -10.39 16.83 -5.71
CA PHE A 47 -10.18 17.86 -4.71
C PHE A 47 -8.94 18.70 -5.03
N GLU A 48 -8.85 19.86 -4.40
CA GLU A 48 -7.71 20.76 -4.48
C GLU A 48 -7.24 21.10 -3.06
N LEU A 49 -5.95 20.95 -2.82
CA LEU A 49 -5.31 21.26 -1.54
C LEU A 49 -3.94 21.89 -1.78
N ILE A 50 -3.36 22.48 -0.74
CA ILE A 50 -2.05 23.13 -0.81
C ILE A 50 -0.94 22.08 -0.70
N GLY A 51 -0.07 22.07 -1.68
CA GLY A 51 1.12 21.22 -1.73
C GLY A 51 2.33 21.78 -0.98
N PRO A 52 3.47 21.06 -1.00
CA PRO A 52 4.66 21.39 -0.24
C PRO A 52 5.37 22.68 -0.67
N ASP A 53 5.03 23.23 -1.84
CA ASP A 53 5.56 24.51 -2.32
C ASP A 53 4.58 25.68 -2.10
N GLY A 54 3.56 25.51 -1.28
CA GLY A 54 2.54 26.49 -0.98
C GLY A 54 1.57 26.78 -2.13
N LYS A 55 1.57 25.95 -3.17
CA LYS A 55 0.68 26.06 -4.33
C LYS A 55 -0.43 25.02 -4.26
N GLU A 56 -1.55 25.35 -4.86
CA GLU A 56 -2.65 24.39 -5.03
C GLU A 56 -2.22 23.23 -5.93
N ILE A 57 -2.57 22.03 -5.50
CA ILE A 57 -2.43 20.77 -6.25
C ILE A 57 -3.82 20.16 -6.36
N SER A 58 -4.27 19.97 -7.59
CA SER A 58 -5.49 19.24 -7.89
C SER A 58 -5.20 17.74 -7.97
N SER A 59 -6.02 16.91 -7.32
CA SER A 59 -5.92 15.45 -7.45
C SER A 59 -6.14 14.99 -8.89
N ALA A 60 -6.89 15.75 -9.68
CA ALA A 60 -7.09 15.50 -11.11
C ALA A 60 -5.79 15.58 -11.94
N SER A 61 -4.75 16.28 -11.45
CA SER A 61 -3.45 16.35 -12.14
C SER A 61 -2.71 15.00 -12.18
N PHE A 62 -3.15 14.03 -11.36
CA PHE A 62 -2.59 12.68 -11.32
C PHE A 62 -3.42 11.66 -12.14
N ARG A 63 -4.33 12.11 -13.01
CA ARG A 63 -5.04 11.19 -13.91
C ARG A 63 -4.06 10.35 -14.72
N GLY A 64 -4.42 9.09 -14.93
CA GLY A 64 -3.53 8.07 -15.51
C GLY A 64 -2.71 7.32 -14.48
N LYS A 65 -2.60 7.82 -13.24
CA LYS A 65 -1.98 7.09 -12.12
C LYS A 65 -3.03 6.56 -11.16
N VAL A 66 -2.71 5.46 -10.51
CA VAL A 66 -3.41 5.02 -9.30
C VAL A 66 -3.03 5.95 -8.15
N ILE A 67 -4.01 6.45 -7.40
CA ILE A 67 -3.75 7.35 -6.28
C ILE A 67 -4.04 6.63 -4.96
N LEU A 68 -3.11 6.73 -4.02
CA LEU A 68 -3.27 6.29 -2.64
C LEU A 68 -3.35 7.53 -1.74
N ILE A 69 -4.48 7.69 -1.06
CA ILE A 69 -4.67 8.82 -0.14
C ILE A 69 -4.61 8.31 1.28
N TYR A 70 -3.77 8.92 2.11
CA TYR A 70 -3.70 8.65 3.54
C TYR A 70 -3.95 9.94 4.32
N PHE A 71 -4.97 9.94 5.19
CA PHE A 71 -5.28 11.04 6.08
C PHE A 71 -4.53 10.85 7.39
N GLY A 72 -3.61 11.76 7.71
CA GLY A 72 -2.77 11.68 8.88
C GLY A 72 -2.30 13.05 9.36
N TYR A 73 -1.36 13.10 10.29
CA TYR A 73 -0.75 14.35 10.77
C TYR A 73 0.67 14.11 11.26
N THR A 74 1.52 15.14 11.21
CA THR A 74 2.96 14.97 11.49
C THR A 74 3.27 14.77 12.96
N TYR A 75 2.41 15.23 13.88
CA TYR A 75 2.56 15.03 15.32
C TYR A 75 2.05 13.69 15.84
N CYS A 76 1.63 12.79 14.96
CA CYS A 76 1.23 11.45 15.34
C CYS A 76 2.46 10.66 15.81
N PRO A 77 2.47 10.15 17.07
CA PRO A 77 3.67 9.50 17.60
C PRO A 77 3.87 8.05 17.09
N ASP A 78 2.86 7.44 16.47
CA ASP A 78 2.85 5.99 16.24
C ASP A 78 2.25 5.60 14.87
N VAL A 79 0.94 5.61 14.74
CA VAL A 79 0.24 5.00 13.60
C VAL A 79 0.56 5.65 12.25
N CYS A 80 0.69 6.99 12.16
CA CYS A 80 0.96 7.65 10.88
C CYS A 80 2.36 7.33 10.31
N PRO A 81 3.47 7.42 11.09
CA PRO A 81 4.77 7.02 10.57
C PRO A 81 4.85 5.52 10.23
N MET A 82 4.14 4.67 10.97
CA MET A 82 4.05 3.25 10.68
C MET A 82 3.31 3.00 9.35
N SER A 83 2.16 3.63 9.15
CA SER A 83 1.38 3.51 7.91
C SER A 83 2.13 4.02 6.68
N LEU A 84 2.85 5.15 6.79
CA LEU A 84 3.71 5.66 5.72
C LEU A 84 4.88 4.70 5.42
N SER A 85 5.44 4.05 6.45
CA SER A 85 6.47 3.04 6.27
C SER A 85 5.94 1.79 5.57
N HIS A 86 4.73 1.35 5.89
CA HIS A 86 4.07 0.24 5.18
C HIS A 86 3.78 0.60 3.73
N LEU A 87 3.31 1.82 3.45
CA LEU A 87 3.13 2.31 2.08
C LEU A 87 4.43 2.31 1.30
N LYS A 88 5.55 2.73 1.91
CA LYS A 88 6.88 2.63 1.30
C LYS A 88 7.22 1.19 0.91
N VAL A 89 6.96 0.22 1.79
CA VAL A 89 7.20 -1.20 1.48
C VAL A 89 6.32 -1.65 0.32
N GLY A 90 5.02 -1.31 0.31
CA GLY A 90 4.13 -1.59 -0.80
C GLY A 90 4.60 -0.99 -2.14
N MET A 91 5.15 0.23 -2.12
CA MET A 91 5.75 0.84 -3.31
C MET A 91 6.99 0.08 -3.80
N LEU A 92 7.82 -0.44 -2.89
CA LEU A 92 8.97 -1.28 -3.27
C LEU A 92 8.52 -2.62 -3.89
N GLU A 93 7.44 -3.22 -3.39
CA GLU A 93 6.88 -4.46 -3.94
C GLU A 93 6.28 -4.27 -5.35
N LEU A 94 5.84 -3.06 -5.68
CA LEU A 94 5.36 -2.71 -7.02
C LEU A 94 6.48 -2.55 -8.05
N GLU A 95 7.73 -2.42 -7.62
CA GLU A 95 8.92 -2.27 -8.48
C GLU A 95 8.75 -1.14 -9.52
N GLU A 96 8.90 -1.45 -10.80
CA GLU A 96 8.74 -0.47 -11.89
C GLU A 96 7.32 0.11 -11.98
N GLN A 97 6.30 -0.63 -11.55
CA GLN A 97 4.90 -0.17 -11.55
C GLN A 97 4.66 0.94 -10.51
N ALA A 98 5.52 1.11 -9.52
CA ALA A 98 5.43 2.19 -8.54
C ALA A 98 5.40 3.59 -9.20
N LYS A 99 5.98 3.75 -10.37
CA LYS A 99 5.96 5.01 -11.15
C LYS A 99 4.55 5.43 -11.60
N GLU A 100 3.65 4.45 -11.71
CA GLU A 100 2.25 4.64 -12.10
C GLU A 100 1.33 4.81 -10.86
N VAL A 101 1.92 4.97 -9.67
CA VAL A 101 1.20 5.19 -8.43
C VAL A 101 1.62 6.52 -7.81
N GLN A 102 0.67 7.26 -7.26
CA GLN A 102 0.93 8.47 -6.49
C GLN A 102 0.38 8.33 -5.08
N VAL A 103 1.23 8.50 -4.08
CA VAL A 103 0.80 8.57 -2.67
C VAL A 103 0.63 10.03 -2.28
N LEU A 104 -0.55 10.35 -1.74
CA LEU A 104 -0.92 11.66 -1.22
C LEU A 104 -1.17 11.52 0.29
N PHE A 105 -0.33 12.17 1.08
CA PHE A 105 -0.54 12.34 2.52
C PHE A 105 -1.34 13.62 2.74
N VAL A 106 -2.59 13.51 3.15
CA VAL A 106 -3.46 14.66 3.45
C VAL A 106 -3.43 14.93 4.95
N SER A 107 -2.87 16.06 5.36
CA SER A 107 -2.86 16.43 6.77
C SER A 107 -4.27 16.80 7.25
N ILE A 108 -4.69 16.14 8.35
CA ILE A 108 -5.93 16.43 9.08
C ILE A 108 -5.72 17.45 10.20
N ASP A 109 -4.53 18.02 10.29
CA ASP A 109 -4.16 18.99 11.33
C ASP A 109 -3.48 20.24 10.70
N PRO A 110 -4.19 20.94 9.82
CA PRO A 110 -3.61 22.07 9.08
C PRO A 110 -3.19 23.25 9.97
N GLU A 111 -3.62 23.27 11.22
CA GLU A 111 -3.18 24.29 12.20
C GLU A 111 -1.71 24.10 12.61
N ARG A 112 -1.20 22.85 12.61
CA ARG A 112 0.17 22.52 12.98
C ARG A 112 1.03 22.04 11.79
N ASP A 113 0.41 21.54 10.73
CA ASP A 113 1.07 20.97 9.56
C ASP A 113 1.06 21.95 8.39
N THR A 114 2.07 22.82 8.36
CA THR A 114 2.27 23.78 7.25
C THR A 114 2.84 23.07 6.02
N PRO A 115 2.74 23.69 4.81
CA PRO A 115 3.37 23.18 3.60
C PRO A 115 4.87 22.86 3.78
N GLU A 116 5.61 23.75 4.46
CA GLU A 116 7.04 23.58 4.72
C GLU A 116 7.31 22.35 5.57
N LYS A 117 6.50 22.14 6.62
CA LYS A 117 6.62 20.98 7.48
C LYS A 117 6.34 19.67 6.75
N LEU A 118 5.32 19.65 5.91
CA LEU A 118 5.00 18.47 5.10
C LEU A 118 6.09 18.20 4.05
N LYS A 119 6.72 19.25 3.52
CA LYS A 119 7.87 19.14 2.61
C LYS A 119 9.07 18.43 3.22
N GLU A 120 9.26 18.57 4.54
CA GLU A 120 10.33 17.89 5.26
C GLU A 120 9.92 16.49 5.72
N TYR A 121 8.69 16.34 6.24
CA TYR A 121 8.23 15.11 6.87
C TYR A 121 7.92 13.99 5.88
N VAL A 122 7.15 14.27 4.83
CA VAL A 122 6.60 13.22 3.96
C VAL A 122 7.69 12.54 3.10
N PRO A 123 8.66 13.27 2.50
CA PRO A 123 9.74 12.66 1.72
C PRO A 123 10.72 11.82 2.55
N TYR A 124 10.72 11.94 3.88
CA TYR A 124 11.49 11.04 4.75
C TYR A 124 11.09 9.57 4.56
N PHE A 125 9.83 9.31 4.27
CA PHE A 125 9.34 7.96 4.00
C PHE A 125 9.60 7.53 2.56
N HIS A 126 9.25 8.37 1.60
CA HIS A 126 9.52 8.11 0.18
C HIS A 126 9.59 9.44 -0.59
N PRO A 127 10.59 9.64 -1.48
CA PRO A 127 10.80 10.92 -2.17
C PRO A 127 9.61 11.37 -3.04
N ASP A 128 8.84 10.43 -3.58
CA ASP A 128 7.71 10.69 -4.46
C ASP A 128 6.37 10.84 -3.72
N PHE A 129 6.35 10.70 -2.39
CA PHE A 129 5.14 10.96 -1.61
C PHE A 129 4.92 12.46 -1.50
N ILE A 130 3.69 12.91 -1.68
CA ILE A 130 3.32 14.32 -1.62
C ILE A 130 2.47 14.59 -0.39
N GLY A 131 2.91 15.54 0.44
CA GLY A 131 2.14 16.05 1.57
C GLY A 131 1.23 17.19 1.13
N LEU A 132 -0.03 17.14 1.54
CA LEU A 132 -1.05 18.12 1.21
C LEU A 132 -1.68 18.67 2.50
N THR A 133 -1.96 19.96 2.51
CA THR A 133 -2.68 20.65 3.60
C THR A 133 -3.65 21.67 3.00
N GLY A 134 -4.33 22.44 3.82
CA GLY A 134 -5.27 23.47 3.34
C GLY A 134 -5.92 24.20 4.51
N SER A 135 -7.05 24.85 4.26
CA SER A 135 -7.85 25.33 5.41
C SER A 135 -8.48 24.16 6.17
N VAL A 136 -8.85 24.38 7.42
CA VAL A 136 -9.58 23.37 8.23
C VAL A 136 -10.83 22.89 7.50
N ASN A 137 -11.53 23.79 6.79
CA ASN A 137 -12.75 23.46 6.08
C ASN A 137 -12.46 22.62 4.83
N ASP A 138 -11.45 22.98 4.02
CA ASP A 138 -11.10 22.24 2.80
C ASP A 138 -10.69 20.80 3.14
N VAL A 139 -9.84 20.64 4.16
CA VAL A 139 -9.43 19.31 4.64
C VAL A 139 -10.62 18.51 5.16
N ALA A 140 -11.54 19.14 5.89
CA ALA A 140 -12.74 18.47 6.39
C ALA A 140 -13.67 18.01 5.26
N GLU A 141 -13.84 18.81 4.22
CA GLU A 141 -14.64 18.45 3.05
C GLU A 141 -14.01 17.26 2.30
N VAL A 142 -12.71 17.28 2.05
CA VAL A 142 -12.00 16.18 1.40
C VAL A 142 -12.09 14.91 2.23
N ALA A 143 -11.84 14.98 3.54
CA ALA A 143 -11.95 13.82 4.42
C ALA A 143 -13.38 13.22 4.40
N LYS A 144 -14.41 14.06 4.47
CA LYS A 144 -15.81 13.64 4.37
C LYS A 144 -16.12 12.97 3.03
N GLN A 145 -15.63 13.52 1.92
CA GLN A 145 -15.80 13.00 0.57
C GLN A 145 -15.30 11.56 0.44
N TYR A 146 -14.18 11.22 1.08
CA TYR A 146 -13.63 9.88 1.12
C TYR A 146 -14.18 9.01 2.26
N GLY A 147 -14.94 9.60 3.20
CA GLY A 147 -15.48 8.92 4.37
C GLY A 147 -14.40 8.63 5.44
N SER A 148 -13.39 9.49 5.50
CA SER A 148 -12.45 9.57 6.61
C SER A 148 -13.04 10.44 7.71
N HIS A 149 -12.87 10.02 8.96
CA HIS A 149 -13.33 10.74 10.15
C HIS A 149 -12.16 11.04 11.05
N TYR A 150 -12.14 12.23 11.62
CA TYR A 150 -11.13 12.64 12.58
C TYR A 150 -11.67 13.68 13.56
N PHE A 151 -11.03 13.78 14.74
CA PHE A 151 -11.35 14.81 15.74
C PHE A 151 -10.16 15.03 16.67
N LYS A 152 -10.11 16.22 17.27
CA LYS A 152 -9.11 16.56 18.30
C LYS A 152 -9.44 15.83 19.59
N GLN A 153 -8.44 15.16 20.17
CA GLN A 153 -8.52 14.46 21.43
C GLN A 153 -7.57 15.12 22.43
N TYR A 154 -8.10 15.70 23.48
CA TYR A 154 -7.34 16.30 24.57
C TYR A 154 -7.10 15.27 25.66
N VAL A 155 -5.85 15.17 26.13
CA VAL A 155 -5.45 14.26 27.21
C VAL A 155 -4.82 15.09 28.33
N GLU A 156 -5.32 14.96 29.53
CA GLU A 156 -4.91 15.79 30.68
C GLU A 156 -3.40 15.76 31.00
N SER A 157 -2.75 14.65 30.69
CA SER A 157 -1.30 14.44 30.94
C SER A 157 -0.39 15.02 29.87
N VAL A 158 -0.92 15.59 28.77
CA VAL A 158 -0.16 16.06 27.62
C VAL A 158 -0.58 17.48 27.27
N GLU A 159 0.40 18.37 27.14
CA GLU A 159 0.14 19.70 26.61
C GLU A 159 -0.22 19.64 25.13
N GLY A 160 -1.41 20.16 24.78
CA GLY A 160 -1.93 20.15 23.43
C GLY A 160 -2.98 19.06 23.17
N TYR A 161 -2.97 18.49 21.98
CA TYR A 161 -3.96 17.50 21.55
C TYR A 161 -3.36 16.48 20.57
N PHE A 162 -3.97 15.31 20.53
CA PHE A 162 -3.82 14.33 19.47
C PHE A 162 -5.00 14.40 18.49
N MET A 163 -4.80 13.88 17.28
CA MET A 163 -5.89 13.67 16.33
C MET A 163 -6.26 12.19 16.32
N ALA A 164 -7.45 11.84 16.77
CA ALA A 164 -8.02 10.53 16.50
C ALA A 164 -8.57 10.53 15.08
N HIS A 165 -8.22 9.52 14.28
CA HIS A 165 -8.62 9.48 12.88
C HIS A 165 -8.82 8.06 12.35
N THR A 166 -9.47 7.96 11.19
CA THR A 166 -9.57 6.72 10.44
C THR A 166 -8.17 6.32 9.94
N ASP A 167 -7.64 5.21 10.43
CA ASP A 167 -6.39 4.63 9.94
C ASP A 167 -6.67 3.73 8.74
N ALA A 168 -6.60 4.31 7.56
CA ALA A 168 -6.78 3.61 6.30
C ALA A 168 -6.18 4.36 5.12
N VAL A 169 -5.74 3.61 4.11
CA VAL A 169 -5.39 4.12 2.79
C VAL A 169 -6.59 3.99 1.87
N PHE A 170 -6.88 5.05 1.14
CA PHE A 170 -7.99 5.12 0.19
C PHE A 170 -7.44 4.95 -1.23
N LEU A 171 -7.95 3.97 -1.95
CA LEU A 171 -7.53 3.63 -3.31
C LEU A 171 -8.41 4.32 -4.34
N VAL A 172 -7.79 5.03 -5.27
CA VAL A 172 -8.43 5.71 -6.40
C VAL A 172 -7.76 5.23 -7.68
N ASP A 173 -8.55 4.91 -8.71
CA ASP A 173 -8.02 4.42 -9.98
C ASP A 173 -7.53 5.55 -10.91
N GLN A 174 -7.05 5.18 -12.09
CA GLN A 174 -6.48 6.10 -13.07
C GLN A 174 -7.49 7.13 -13.60
N GLU A 175 -8.79 6.83 -13.56
CA GLU A 175 -9.88 7.76 -13.94
C GLU A 175 -10.36 8.60 -12.75
N GLY A 176 -9.82 8.40 -11.54
CA GLY A 176 -10.16 9.13 -10.33
C GLY A 176 -11.39 8.59 -9.61
N ARG A 177 -11.78 7.35 -9.88
CA ARG A 177 -12.91 6.70 -9.21
C ARG A 177 -12.45 6.02 -7.93
N TYR A 178 -13.18 6.20 -6.86
CA TYR A 178 -12.88 5.57 -5.58
C TYR A 178 -13.16 4.06 -5.63
N ARG A 179 -12.18 3.26 -5.25
CA ARG A 179 -12.22 1.78 -5.35
C ARG A 179 -12.29 1.08 -4.00
N GLY A 180 -11.91 1.74 -2.92
CA GLY A 180 -11.97 1.16 -1.59
C GLY A 180 -10.98 1.75 -0.59
N ARG A 181 -11.00 1.20 0.62
CA ARG A 181 -10.05 1.56 1.68
C ARG A 181 -9.39 0.31 2.27
N TYR A 182 -8.15 0.43 2.69
CA TYR A 182 -7.31 -0.64 3.19
C TYR A 182 -6.64 -0.21 4.48
N LYS A 183 -6.57 -1.10 5.46
CA LYS A 183 -5.75 -0.89 6.65
C LYS A 183 -4.31 -1.24 6.31
N THR A 184 -3.36 -0.33 6.57
CA THR A 184 -1.95 -0.53 6.20
C THR A 184 -1.30 -1.69 6.95
N GLU A 185 -1.76 -2.00 8.15
CA GLU A 185 -1.22 -3.07 8.98
C GLU A 185 -1.62 -4.48 8.49
N TRP A 186 -2.85 -4.64 7.94
CA TRP A 186 -3.44 -5.95 7.66
C TRP A 186 -3.72 -6.22 6.19
N ASP A 187 -3.91 -5.17 5.40
CA ASP A 187 -4.42 -5.28 4.03
C ASP A 187 -3.37 -4.93 2.96
N MET A 188 -2.08 -4.82 3.31
CA MET A 188 -1.05 -4.33 2.39
C MET A 188 -0.86 -5.24 1.17
N GLU A 189 -0.76 -6.55 1.36
CA GLU A 189 -0.66 -7.51 0.24
C GLU A 189 -1.86 -7.41 -0.71
N LYS A 190 -3.05 -7.25 -0.12
CA LYS A 190 -4.27 -7.06 -0.89
C LYS A 190 -4.24 -5.73 -1.64
N LEU A 191 -3.80 -4.65 -1.02
CA LEU A 191 -3.67 -3.33 -1.65
C LEU A 191 -2.71 -3.39 -2.85
N VAL A 192 -1.52 -3.97 -2.69
CA VAL A 192 -0.54 -4.15 -3.77
C VAL A 192 -1.13 -4.97 -4.91
N SER A 193 -1.77 -6.10 -4.60
CA SER A 193 -2.46 -6.93 -5.61
C SER A 193 -3.57 -6.18 -6.34
N ASP A 194 -4.33 -5.33 -5.66
CA ASP A 194 -5.42 -4.56 -6.26
C ASP A 194 -4.87 -3.42 -7.14
N ILE A 195 -3.77 -2.77 -6.74
CA ILE A 195 -3.05 -1.79 -7.57
C ILE A 195 -2.55 -2.45 -8.85
N GLN A 196 -1.87 -3.59 -8.75
CA GLN A 196 -1.38 -4.33 -9.92
C GLN A 196 -2.51 -4.72 -10.87
N TRP A 197 -3.66 -5.12 -10.31
CA TRP A 197 -4.83 -5.41 -11.13
C TRP A 197 -5.33 -4.16 -11.87
N LEU A 198 -5.43 -2.99 -11.22
CA LEU A 198 -5.84 -1.74 -11.85
C LEU A 198 -4.87 -1.35 -12.98
N LEU A 199 -3.57 -1.42 -12.73
CA LEU A 199 -2.54 -1.05 -13.71
C LEU A 199 -2.54 -1.98 -14.94
N ASN A 200 -2.87 -3.26 -14.77
CA ASN A 200 -2.84 -4.25 -15.85
C ASN A 200 -4.19 -4.39 -16.58
N SER A 201 -5.30 -3.97 -15.99
CA SER A 201 -6.63 -4.13 -16.58
C SER A 201 -7.06 -2.98 -17.48
N GLY A 202 -6.39 -1.83 -17.41
CA GLY A 202 -6.78 -0.60 -18.10
C GLY A 202 -8.16 -0.09 -17.67
N ALA A 203 -8.55 -0.39 -16.41
CA ALA A 203 -9.88 -0.13 -15.86
C ALA A 203 -9.92 1.15 -15.04
#